data_07fe9d9b804474cfa670e385da4dfb48
#
_entry.id   07fe9d9b804474cfa670e385da4dfb48
#
_cell.length_a   1.000
_cell.length_b   1.000
_cell.length_c   1.000
_cell.angle_alpha   90.00
_cell.angle_beta   90.00
_cell.angle_gamma   90.00
#
_symmetry.space_group_name_H-M   'P 1'
#
loop_
_entity.id
_entity.type
_entity.pdbx_description
1 polymer ?
#
loop_
_entity_poly.entity_id
_entity_poly.type
_entity_poly.pdbx_seq_one_letter_code
_entity_poly.pdbx_strand_id
1 'polypeptide(L)'
;MKSEEKKPFSLKHTIVSTFAWWYSVFLGWTTRVYWFKTEEAKQLEESGQGIIYAAWHNQQLFLLYPFKGQKLAALISQSSDGEYIARVLPHFGMLAVRGSSTRGGARALIKLMQAAEKGYRLMITPDGPRGPIYTVQPGILFLAKKLGWPIVPGGVALSHKFKVGSWDKMRIPLPFGKAVFTYGKTFWVKNEEDFPRLAKEIQAELNRCSDESEMFCNKKHFDSTQG
;
A
#
# COMPACT_ATOMS: atom_id res chain seq x y z
N MET A 1 13.33 -29.71 -3.39
CA MET A 1 13.23 -28.37 -2.79
C MET A 1 14.62 -27.74 -2.80
N LYS A 2 14.95 -26.90 -3.81
CA LYS A 2 16.20 -26.14 -3.79
C LYS A 2 16.01 -24.97 -2.83
N SER A 3 16.79 -24.94 -1.76
CA SER A 3 16.91 -23.78 -0.87
C SER A 3 17.28 -22.56 -1.70
N GLU A 4 16.46 -21.52 -1.67
CA GLU A 4 16.86 -20.22 -2.21
C GLU A 4 18.09 -19.76 -1.39
N GLU A 5 19.26 -19.84 -2.01
CA GLU A 5 20.50 -19.29 -1.46
C GLU A 5 20.26 -17.79 -1.18
N LYS A 6 20.24 -17.44 0.08
CA LYS A 6 20.29 -16.04 0.52
C LYS A 6 21.61 -15.45 0.02
N LYS A 7 21.54 -14.63 -1.04
CA LYS A 7 22.71 -13.84 -1.47
C LYS A 7 23.34 -13.14 -0.26
N PRO A 8 24.67 -13.14 -0.13
CA PRO A 8 25.34 -12.54 1.00
C PRO A 8 24.95 -11.07 1.14
N PHE A 9 24.69 -10.67 2.36
CA PHE A 9 24.25 -9.32 2.74
C PHE A 9 25.30 -8.28 2.28
N SER A 10 24.98 -7.51 1.26
CA SER A 10 25.78 -6.34 0.92
C SER A 10 25.62 -5.30 2.04
N LEU A 11 26.72 -4.89 2.66
CA LEU A 11 26.79 -3.84 3.69
C LEU A 11 26.00 -2.59 3.27
N LYS A 12 26.06 -2.23 1.98
CA LYS A 12 25.30 -1.14 1.37
C LYS A 12 23.80 -1.27 1.60
N HIS A 13 23.20 -2.45 1.40
CA HIS A 13 21.77 -2.66 1.60
C HIS A 13 21.38 -2.49 3.08
N THR A 14 22.21 -2.95 4.00
CA THR A 14 21.96 -2.79 5.42
C THR A 14 21.99 -1.31 5.84
N ILE A 15 23.02 -0.56 5.43
CA ILE A 15 23.15 0.87 5.76
C ILE A 15 21.95 1.67 5.21
N VAL A 16 21.61 1.47 3.92
CA VAL A 16 20.51 2.20 3.28
C VAL A 16 19.16 1.86 3.92
N SER A 17 18.89 0.58 4.21
CA SER A 17 17.61 0.21 4.86
C SER A 17 17.53 0.69 6.31
N THR A 18 18.63 0.71 7.06
CA THR A 18 18.69 1.28 8.41
C THR A 18 18.38 2.78 8.37
N PHE A 19 19.01 3.52 7.44
CA PHE A 19 18.71 4.93 7.25
C PHE A 19 17.24 5.16 6.85
N ALA A 20 16.71 4.37 5.91
CA ALA A 20 15.32 4.46 5.48
C ALA A 20 14.34 4.19 6.63
N TRP A 21 14.67 3.24 7.53
CA TRP A 21 13.88 3.00 8.73
C TRP A 21 13.90 4.21 9.69
N TRP A 22 15.06 4.73 10.03
CA TRP A 22 15.17 5.93 10.87
C TRP A 22 14.46 7.13 10.27
N TYR A 23 14.59 7.33 8.97
CA TYR A 23 13.89 8.40 8.26
C TYR A 23 12.36 8.22 8.34
N SER A 24 11.88 6.99 8.15
CA SER A 24 10.44 6.70 8.26
C SER A 24 9.91 6.93 9.69
N VAL A 25 10.67 6.61 10.72
CA VAL A 25 10.33 6.90 12.12
C VAL A 25 10.31 8.42 12.37
N PHE A 26 11.33 9.13 11.89
CA PHE A 26 11.42 10.59 12.01
C PHE A 26 10.26 11.30 11.29
N LEU A 27 9.93 10.86 10.08
CA LEU A 27 8.75 11.34 9.37
C LEU A 27 7.47 11.13 10.17
N GLY A 28 7.31 9.94 10.76
CA GLY A 28 6.13 9.64 11.56
C GLY A 28 5.97 10.53 12.79
N TRP A 29 7.07 10.94 13.42
CA TRP A 29 7.06 11.85 14.56
C TRP A 29 6.77 13.31 14.17
N THR A 30 7.21 13.70 12.98
CA THR A 30 7.12 15.10 12.52
C THR A 30 5.93 15.38 11.61
N THR A 31 5.18 14.37 11.22
CA THR A 31 4.03 14.49 10.31
C THR A 31 2.73 14.23 11.06
N ARG A 32 1.79 15.16 11.00
CA ARG A 32 0.44 14.98 11.53
C ARG A 32 -0.37 14.13 10.55
N VAL A 33 -0.99 13.05 11.04
CA VAL A 33 -1.75 12.10 10.22
C VAL A 33 -3.24 12.28 10.46
N TYR A 34 -4.01 12.40 9.39
CA TYR A 34 -5.47 12.52 9.41
C TYR A 34 -6.08 11.39 8.58
N TRP A 35 -7.16 10.80 9.08
CA TRP A 35 -7.86 9.69 8.45
C TRP A 35 -9.29 10.07 8.12
N PHE A 36 -9.71 9.84 6.88
CA PHE A 36 -11.09 9.96 6.43
C PHE A 36 -11.51 8.60 5.90
N LYS A 37 -12.33 7.91 6.67
CA LYS A 37 -12.76 6.53 6.36
C LYS A 37 -14.26 6.52 6.13
N THR A 38 -14.72 5.75 5.14
CA THR A 38 -16.14 5.43 5.02
C THR A 38 -16.58 4.58 6.21
N GLU A 39 -17.85 4.65 6.60
CA GLU A 39 -18.38 3.82 7.70
C GLU A 39 -18.21 2.32 7.44
N GLU A 40 -18.37 1.90 6.18
CA GLU A 40 -18.13 0.52 5.79
C GLU A 40 -16.67 0.09 6.04
N ALA A 41 -15.69 0.92 5.69
CA ALA A 41 -14.28 0.63 5.92
C ALA A 41 -13.94 0.56 7.42
N LYS A 42 -14.54 1.43 8.26
CA LYS A 42 -14.39 1.38 9.72
C LYS A 42 -14.94 0.06 10.28
N GLN A 43 -16.16 -0.29 9.91
CA GLN A 43 -16.81 -1.54 10.36
C GLN A 43 -16.00 -2.78 9.96
N LEU A 44 -15.44 -2.82 8.74
CA LEU A 44 -14.57 -3.89 8.29
C LEU A 44 -13.28 -3.98 9.12
N GLU A 45 -12.67 -2.85 9.46
CA GLU A 45 -11.48 -2.84 10.31
C GLU A 45 -11.77 -3.36 11.73
N GLU A 46 -12.90 -2.96 12.32
CA GLU A 46 -13.33 -3.31 13.67
C GLU A 46 -13.78 -4.77 13.77
N SER A 47 -14.42 -5.31 12.74
CA SER A 47 -14.87 -6.70 12.71
C SER A 47 -13.75 -7.74 12.70
N GLY A 48 -12.49 -7.30 12.47
CA GLY A 48 -11.37 -8.22 12.32
C GLY A 48 -11.35 -8.97 10.98
N GLN A 49 -12.26 -8.64 10.07
CA GLN A 49 -12.32 -9.27 8.75
C GLN A 49 -11.05 -9.01 7.95
N GLY A 50 -10.70 -9.95 7.08
CA GLY A 50 -9.63 -9.79 6.13
C GLY A 50 -9.95 -8.69 5.10
N ILE A 51 -8.98 -7.82 4.85
CA ILE A 51 -9.11 -6.67 3.96
C ILE A 51 -7.93 -6.64 3.01
N ILE A 52 -8.18 -6.25 1.76
CA ILE A 52 -7.17 -5.89 0.78
C ILE A 52 -7.20 -4.37 0.60
N TYR A 53 -6.27 -3.67 1.21
CA TYR A 53 -6.06 -2.24 0.96
C TYR A 53 -5.41 -2.03 -0.39
N ALA A 54 -5.92 -1.09 -1.16
CA ALA A 54 -5.37 -0.69 -2.45
C ALA A 54 -4.99 0.79 -2.44
N ALA A 55 -3.77 1.11 -2.89
CA ALA A 55 -3.33 2.50 -3.07
C ALA A 55 -2.40 2.56 -4.28
N TRP A 56 -2.28 3.73 -4.92
CA TRP A 56 -1.37 3.89 -6.05
C TRP A 56 0.09 3.75 -5.63
N HIS A 57 0.92 3.18 -6.50
CA HIS A 57 2.33 2.89 -6.25
C HIS A 57 3.11 4.14 -5.81
N ASN A 58 2.81 5.30 -6.39
CA ASN A 58 3.50 6.55 -6.06
C ASN A 58 3.18 7.13 -4.67
N GLN A 59 2.26 6.55 -3.93
CA GLN A 59 1.83 6.99 -2.60
C GLN A 59 2.38 6.13 -1.47
N GLN A 60 3.05 5.02 -1.78
CA GLN A 60 3.36 3.95 -0.82
C GLN A 60 4.41 4.32 0.25
N LEU A 61 5.30 5.27 0.01
CA LEU A 61 6.43 5.52 0.92
C LEU A 61 6.03 6.02 2.31
N PHE A 62 4.88 6.68 2.44
CA PHE A 62 4.39 7.13 3.75
C PHE A 62 3.47 6.11 4.44
N LEU A 63 3.20 4.93 3.84
CA LEU A 63 2.32 3.92 4.44
C LEU A 63 2.97 3.18 5.62
N LEU A 64 4.29 3.19 5.76
CA LEU A 64 5.00 2.37 6.74
C LEU A 64 4.68 2.76 8.19
N TYR A 65 4.81 4.02 8.54
CA TYR A 65 4.63 4.48 9.90
C TYR A 65 3.18 4.48 10.39
N PRO A 66 2.19 5.00 9.63
CA PRO A 66 0.79 5.00 10.05
C PRO A 66 0.19 3.61 10.25
N PHE A 67 0.73 2.59 9.57
CA PHE A 67 0.32 1.19 9.73
C PHE A 67 1.24 0.38 10.68
N LYS A 68 2.12 1.04 11.41
CA LYS A 68 3.00 0.40 12.39
C LYS A 68 2.21 -0.43 13.40
N GLY A 69 2.66 -1.66 13.62
CA GLY A 69 2.04 -2.60 14.57
C GLY A 69 0.80 -3.31 14.02
N GLN A 70 0.31 -2.94 12.86
CA GLN A 70 -0.78 -3.67 12.21
C GLN A 70 -0.24 -4.92 11.52
N LYS A 71 -0.99 -6.02 11.61
CA LYS A 71 -0.69 -7.29 10.93
C LYS A 71 -0.98 -7.15 9.43
N LEU A 72 -0.04 -6.52 8.70
CA LEU A 72 -0.17 -6.17 7.29
C LEU A 72 0.90 -6.87 6.45
N ALA A 73 0.52 -7.50 5.35
CA ALA A 73 1.43 -8.06 4.35
C ALA A 73 1.39 -7.22 3.07
N ALA A 74 2.54 -6.72 2.65
CA ALA A 74 2.67 -5.90 1.45
C ALA A 74 3.37 -6.66 0.32
N LEU A 75 2.82 -6.53 -0.89
CA LEU A 75 3.46 -7.06 -2.11
C LEU A 75 4.61 -6.14 -2.53
N ILE A 76 5.82 -6.66 -2.50
CA ILE A 76 7.04 -5.90 -2.78
C ILE A 76 7.76 -6.47 -4.02
N SER A 77 8.13 -5.59 -4.95
CA SER A 77 8.89 -5.93 -6.15
C SER A 77 10.20 -6.67 -5.82
N GLN A 78 10.63 -7.55 -6.73
CA GLN A 78 11.95 -8.22 -6.66
C GLN A 78 13.11 -7.35 -7.12
N SER A 79 12.89 -6.06 -7.44
CA SER A 79 13.93 -5.10 -7.79
C SER A 79 14.86 -4.79 -6.61
N SER A 80 16.00 -4.15 -6.90
CA SER A 80 16.93 -3.65 -5.88
C SER A 80 16.24 -2.64 -4.93
N ASP A 81 15.39 -1.76 -5.46
CA ASP A 81 14.65 -0.79 -4.65
C ASP A 81 13.64 -1.48 -3.72
N GLY A 82 12.94 -2.50 -4.24
CA GLY A 82 12.08 -3.35 -3.43
C GLY A 82 12.83 -4.08 -2.31
N GLU A 83 14.12 -4.36 -2.46
CA GLU A 83 14.93 -4.97 -1.41
C GLU A 83 15.08 -4.05 -0.19
N TYR A 84 15.28 -2.75 -0.39
CA TYR A 84 15.33 -1.79 0.71
C TYR A 84 14.03 -1.77 1.50
N ILE A 85 12.90 -1.67 0.80
CA ILE A 85 11.56 -1.64 1.45
C ILE A 85 11.28 -2.96 2.16
N ALA A 86 11.59 -4.11 1.55
CA ALA A 86 11.36 -5.41 2.17
C ALA A 86 12.12 -5.61 3.48
N ARG A 87 13.26 -4.93 3.67
CA ARG A 87 14.03 -4.94 4.92
C ARG A 87 13.49 -3.98 5.97
N VAL A 88 12.85 -2.91 5.54
CA VAL A 88 12.27 -1.91 6.46
C VAL A 88 10.94 -2.39 7.05
N LEU A 89 10.10 -3.07 6.28
CA LEU A 89 8.77 -3.53 6.69
C LEU A 89 8.72 -4.30 8.01
N PRO A 90 9.62 -5.28 8.28
CA PRO A 90 9.60 -6.03 9.54
C PRO A 90 9.79 -5.14 10.78
N HIS A 91 10.53 -4.04 10.68
CA HIS A 91 10.70 -3.10 11.80
C HIS A 91 9.41 -2.37 12.18
N PHE A 92 8.41 -2.36 11.29
CA PHE A 92 7.07 -1.83 11.55
C PHE A 92 6.04 -2.93 11.84
N GLY A 93 6.47 -4.19 12.01
CA GLY A 93 5.59 -5.34 12.25
C GLY A 93 4.85 -5.83 11.01
N MET A 94 5.32 -5.45 9.82
CA MET A 94 4.71 -5.83 8.54
C MET A 94 5.48 -6.96 7.86
N LEU A 95 4.78 -7.74 7.02
CA LEU A 95 5.33 -8.82 6.23
C LEU A 95 5.60 -8.37 4.79
N ALA A 96 6.83 -8.53 4.31
CA ALA A 96 7.16 -8.32 2.91
C ALA A 96 6.94 -9.60 2.10
N VAL A 97 5.97 -9.60 1.20
CA VAL A 97 5.76 -10.68 0.23
C VAL A 97 6.46 -10.31 -1.07
N ARG A 98 7.54 -11.01 -1.39
CA ARG A 98 8.33 -10.75 -2.60
C ARG A 98 7.68 -11.35 -3.84
N GLY A 99 7.40 -10.50 -4.83
CA GLY A 99 6.80 -10.92 -6.08
C GLY A 99 6.79 -9.84 -7.16
N SER A 100 6.32 -10.22 -8.33
CA SER A 100 6.19 -9.32 -9.49
C SER A 100 4.91 -9.67 -10.24
N SER A 101 4.28 -8.67 -10.83
CA SER A 101 3.08 -8.83 -11.67
C SER A 101 3.36 -9.59 -12.98
N THR A 102 4.62 -9.78 -13.38
CA THR A 102 4.99 -10.44 -14.65
C THR A 102 5.56 -11.84 -14.47
N ARG A 103 6.82 -11.97 -14.04
CA ARG A 103 7.43 -13.28 -13.77
C ARG A 103 7.26 -13.66 -12.30
N GLY A 104 6.46 -14.68 -12.04
CA GLY A 104 6.21 -15.15 -10.67
C GLY A 104 4.99 -14.51 -9.99
N GLY A 105 4.11 -13.81 -10.72
CA GLY A 105 2.86 -13.25 -10.19
C GLY A 105 2.00 -14.30 -9.49
N ALA A 106 1.83 -15.48 -10.08
CA ALA A 106 1.09 -16.57 -9.45
C ALA A 106 1.71 -17.02 -8.11
N ARG A 107 3.05 -17.09 -8.03
CA ARG A 107 3.73 -17.43 -6.76
C ARG A 107 3.56 -16.32 -5.71
N ALA A 108 3.54 -15.07 -6.14
CA ALA A 108 3.29 -13.95 -5.23
C ALA A 108 1.87 -13.97 -4.68
N LEU A 109 0.88 -14.27 -5.52
CA LEU A 109 -0.52 -14.44 -5.09
C LEU A 109 -0.65 -15.57 -4.07
N ILE A 110 -0.02 -16.73 -4.30
CA ILE A 110 -0.01 -17.84 -3.33
C ILE A 110 0.60 -17.39 -2.00
N LYS A 111 1.73 -16.67 -2.01
CA LYS A 111 2.36 -16.17 -0.78
C LYS A 111 1.47 -15.14 -0.05
N LEU A 112 0.73 -14.30 -0.78
CA LEU A 112 -0.24 -13.38 -0.18
C LEU A 112 -1.41 -14.13 0.44
N MET A 113 -1.92 -15.18 -0.21
CA MET A 113 -2.97 -16.03 0.37
C MET A 113 -2.48 -16.72 1.65
N GLN A 114 -1.26 -17.27 1.66
CA GLN A 114 -0.63 -17.82 2.87
C GLN A 114 -0.45 -16.79 3.98
N ALA A 115 -0.18 -15.52 3.64
CA ALA A 115 -0.14 -14.45 4.63
C ALA A 115 -1.54 -14.14 5.18
N ALA A 116 -2.55 -14.15 4.31
CA ALA A 116 -3.96 -13.99 4.69
C ALA A 116 -4.42 -15.08 5.68
N GLU A 117 -4.08 -16.34 5.41
CA GLU A 117 -4.36 -17.48 6.31
C GLU A 117 -3.73 -17.31 7.71
N LYS A 118 -2.60 -16.59 7.79
CA LYS A 118 -1.94 -16.23 9.05
C LYS A 118 -2.53 -14.99 9.73
N GLY A 119 -3.63 -14.47 9.21
CA GLY A 119 -4.34 -13.31 9.74
C GLY A 119 -3.71 -11.94 9.38
N TYR A 120 -2.88 -11.88 8.33
CA TYR A 120 -2.41 -10.60 7.80
C TYR A 120 -3.45 -10.01 6.86
N ARG A 121 -3.82 -8.74 7.05
CA ARG A 121 -4.46 -7.94 6.01
C ARG A 121 -3.45 -7.65 4.89
N LEU A 122 -3.94 -7.36 3.69
CA LEU A 122 -3.06 -7.21 2.54
C LEU A 122 -3.00 -5.77 2.07
N MET A 123 -1.80 -5.31 1.65
CA MET A 123 -1.59 -4.01 1.01
C MET A 123 -1.04 -4.22 -0.39
N ILE A 124 -1.73 -3.71 -1.40
CA ILE A 124 -1.39 -3.90 -2.80
C ILE A 124 -1.43 -2.56 -3.53
N THR A 125 -0.40 -2.32 -4.34
CA THR A 125 -0.39 -1.24 -5.34
C THR A 125 -0.82 -1.83 -6.68
N PRO A 126 -2.07 -1.59 -7.12
CA PRO A 126 -2.65 -2.34 -8.23
C PRO A 126 -2.06 -1.99 -9.60
N ASP A 127 -1.41 -0.83 -9.73
CA ASP A 127 -0.64 -0.45 -10.92
C ASP A 127 0.73 -1.15 -11.01
N GLY A 128 1.18 -1.76 -9.91
CA GLY A 128 2.41 -2.54 -9.87
C GLY A 128 3.68 -1.73 -10.10
N PRO A 129 4.86 -2.38 -10.03
CA PRO A 129 6.15 -1.68 -10.09
C PRO A 129 6.59 -1.28 -11.52
N ARG A 130 5.82 -1.63 -12.54
CA ARG A 130 6.12 -1.35 -13.96
C ARG A 130 5.03 -0.56 -14.66
N GLY A 131 3.92 -0.30 -13.97
CA GLY A 131 2.78 0.41 -14.54
C GLY A 131 1.99 -0.38 -15.59
N PRO A 132 1.20 0.29 -16.38
CA PRO A 132 1.05 1.76 -16.49
C PRO A 132 0.54 2.41 -15.20
N ILE A 133 1.02 3.63 -14.91
CA ILE A 133 0.58 4.40 -13.73
C ILE A 133 -0.94 4.56 -13.73
N TYR A 134 -1.55 4.44 -12.55
CA TYR A 134 -2.98 4.57 -12.35
C TYR A 134 -3.84 3.57 -13.16
N THR A 135 -3.33 2.36 -13.34
CA THR A 135 -4.06 1.30 -14.04
C THR A 135 -4.18 0.07 -13.14
N VAL A 136 -5.41 -0.36 -12.87
CA VAL A 136 -5.66 -1.52 -12.03
C VAL A 136 -5.38 -2.81 -12.80
N GLN A 137 -4.38 -3.56 -12.35
CA GLN A 137 -4.02 -4.87 -12.90
C GLN A 137 -4.94 -5.96 -12.32
N PRO A 138 -5.29 -7.00 -13.10
CA PRO A 138 -6.28 -8.01 -12.68
C PRO A 138 -5.85 -8.85 -11.46
N GLY A 139 -4.59 -8.84 -11.08
CA GLY A 139 -4.07 -9.64 -9.96
C GLY A 139 -4.76 -9.35 -8.62
N ILE A 140 -5.13 -8.11 -8.34
CA ILE A 140 -5.84 -7.73 -7.11
C ILE A 140 -7.28 -8.27 -7.10
N LEU A 141 -7.96 -8.28 -8.24
CA LEU A 141 -9.31 -8.82 -8.40
C LEU A 141 -9.33 -10.33 -8.22
N PHE A 142 -8.36 -11.02 -8.85
CA PHE A 142 -8.19 -12.45 -8.68
C PHE A 142 -7.95 -12.82 -7.22
N LEU A 143 -7.11 -12.07 -6.51
CA LEU A 143 -6.82 -12.31 -5.10
C LEU A 143 -8.07 -12.08 -4.23
N ALA A 144 -8.79 -10.99 -4.44
CA ALA A 144 -10.02 -10.66 -3.74
C ALA A 144 -11.08 -11.75 -3.90
N LYS A 145 -11.29 -12.22 -5.15
CA LYS A 145 -12.19 -13.32 -5.44
C LYS A 145 -11.80 -14.61 -4.71
N LYS A 146 -10.50 -14.98 -4.76
CA LYS A 146 -9.99 -16.21 -4.14
C LYS A 146 -10.09 -16.22 -2.62
N LEU A 147 -9.88 -15.07 -1.98
CA LEU A 147 -9.97 -14.93 -0.53
C LEU A 147 -11.41 -14.64 -0.06
N GLY A 148 -12.30 -14.20 -0.94
CA GLY A 148 -13.60 -13.67 -0.54
C GLY A 148 -13.48 -12.38 0.27
N TRP A 149 -12.40 -11.63 0.12
CA TRP A 149 -12.09 -10.42 0.87
C TRP A 149 -12.42 -9.16 0.08
N PRO A 150 -12.93 -8.11 0.77
CA PRO A 150 -13.17 -6.83 0.12
C PRO A 150 -11.87 -6.11 -0.24
N ILE A 151 -11.92 -5.34 -1.33
CA ILE A 151 -10.91 -4.35 -1.69
C ILE A 151 -11.38 -3.00 -1.14
N VAL A 152 -10.54 -2.36 -0.33
CA VAL A 152 -10.74 -0.99 0.18
C VAL A 152 -9.74 -0.07 -0.52
N PRO A 153 -10.19 0.72 -1.52
CA PRO A 153 -9.37 1.72 -2.16
C PRO A 153 -9.05 2.86 -1.20
N GLY A 154 -7.82 3.35 -1.27
CA GLY A 154 -7.39 4.50 -0.48
C GLY A 154 -6.52 5.47 -1.27
N GLY A 155 -6.51 6.71 -0.81
CA GLY A 155 -5.65 7.78 -1.28
C GLY A 155 -4.77 8.29 -0.16
N VAL A 156 -3.58 8.76 -0.52
CA VAL A 156 -2.65 9.40 0.42
C VAL A 156 -2.11 10.69 -0.17
N ALA A 157 -2.28 11.78 0.55
CA ALA A 157 -1.67 13.07 0.22
C ALA A 157 -0.73 13.55 1.32
N LEU A 158 0.29 14.28 0.91
CA LEU A 158 1.30 14.86 1.78
C LEU A 158 1.40 16.35 1.49
N SER A 159 1.37 17.20 2.52
CA SER A 159 1.55 18.64 2.34
C SER A 159 2.99 18.98 1.96
N HIS A 160 3.95 18.26 2.54
CA HIS A 160 5.37 18.39 2.23
C HIS A 160 5.86 17.13 1.52
N LYS A 161 6.13 17.25 0.25
CA LYS A 161 6.58 16.14 -0.61
C LYS A 161 7.48 16.64 -1.73
N PHE A 162 8.40 15.78 -2.13
CA PHE A 162 9.16 15.92 -3.37
C PHE A 162 8.68 14.88 -4.38
N LYS A 163 8.47 15.28 -5.64
CA LYS A 163 8.09 14.36 -6.72
C LYS A 163 9.32 14.00 -7.55
N VAL A 164 9.59 12.71 -7.66
CA VAL A 164 10.71 12.20 -8.50
C VAL A 164 10.26 12.09 -9.95
N GLY A 165 11.17 12.33 -10.88
CA GLY A 165 10.94 12.14 -12.32
C GLY A 165 10.94 10.68 -12.77
N SER A 166 10.40 9.76 -11.95
CA SER A 166 10.21 8.34 -12.26
C SER A 166 8.94 8.10 -13.10
N TRP A 167 8.81 6.88 -13.63
CA TRP A 167 7.63 6.48 -14.44
C TRP A 167 6.30 6.68 -13.67
N ASP A 168 6.31 6.48 -12.35
CA ASP A 168 5.16 6.59 -11.46
C ASP A 168 5.03 7.95 -10.78
N LYS A 169 6.00 8.86 -10.96
CA LYS A 169 6.06 10.16 -10.27
C LYS A 169 6.05 9.99 -8.75
N MET A 170 6.88 9.07 -8.23
CA MET A 170 6.97 8.73 -6.80
C MET A 170 7.01 9.99 -5.92
N ARG A 171 6.21 9.98 -4.86
CA ARG A 171 6.10 11.06 -3.87
C ARG A 171 6.96 10.72 -2.67
N ILE A 172 8.08 11.43 -2.51
CA ILE A 172 8.94 11.30 -1.33
C ILE A 172 8.41 12.24 -0.25
N PRO A 173 7.99 11.71 0.91
CA PRO A 173 7.54 12.53 2.03
C PRO A 173 8.68 13.36 2.60
N LEU A 174 8.36 14.60 3.02
CA LEU A 174 9.27 15.48 3.75
C LEU A 174 8.70 15.74 5.16
N PRO A 175 9.58 15.99 6.16
CA PRO A 175 9.15 16.17 7.55
C PRO A 175 8.35 17.46 7.79
N PHE A 176 7.77 17.58 9.00
CA PHE A 176 7.04 18.74 9.51
C PHE A 176 5.80 19.13 8.71
N GLY A 177 5.20 18.14 8.03
CA GLY A 177 4.00 18.32 7.24
C GLY A 177 2.75 17.67 7.87
N LYS A 178 1.75 17.50 7.02
CA LYS A 178 0.58 16.68 7.30
C LYS A 178 0.40 15.63 6.20
N ALA A 179 -0.12 14.48 6.59
CA ALA A 179 -0.52 13.40 5.72
C ALA A 179 -2.02 13.16 5.88
N VAL A 180 -2.72 13.04 4.78
CA VAL A 180 -4.15 12.76 4.75
C VAL A 180 -4.37 11.44 4.05
N PHE A 181 -5.09 10.55 4.72
CA PHE A 181 -5.52 9.25 4.22
C PHE A 181 -7.03 9.29 4.01
N THR A 182 -7.49 8.85 2.86
CA THR A 182 -8.91 8.64 2.58
C THR A 182 -9.15 7.19 2.21
N TYR A 183 -10.24 6.61 2.71
CA TYR A 183 -10.76 5.33 2.27
C TYR A 183 -12.06 5.55 1.51
N GLY A 184 -12.16 4.90 0.37
CA GLY A 184 -13.31 4.99 -0.51
C GLY A 184 -14.30 3.86 -0.32
N LYS A 185 -15.20 3.74 -1.31
CA LYS A 185 -16.19 2.67 -1.40
C LYS A 185 -15.50 1.31 -1.47
N THR A 186 -16.05 0.34 -0.77
CA THR A 186 -15.57 -1.04 -0.72
C THR A 186 -16.04 -1.84 -1.93
N PHE A 187 -15.19 -2.74 -2.44
CA PHE A 187 -15.51 -3.58 -3.59
C PHE A 187 -15.41 -5.07 -3.24
N TRP A 188 -16.47 -5.81 -3.53
CA TRP A 188 -16.52 -7.26 -3.41
C TRP A 188 -16.47 -7.90 -4.79
N VAL A 189 -15.57 -8.88 -4.95
CA VAL A 189 -15.34 -9.55 -6.24
C VAL A 189 -15.90 -10.97 -6.17
N LYS A 190 -16.99 -11.22 -6.91
CA LYS A 190 -17.66 -12.52 -6.91
C LYS A 190 -17.31 -13.34 -8.17
N ASN A 191 -17.40 -12.72 -9.36
CA ASN A 191 -17.22 -13.40 -10.63
C ASN A 191 -16.07 -12.81 -11.45
N GLU A 192 -15.43 -13.62 -12.30
CA GLU A 192 -14.35 -13.15 -13.18
C GLU A 192 -14.85 -12.30 -14.35
N GLU A 193 -16.08 -12.54 -14.76
CA GLU A 193 -16.77 -11.78 -15.81
C GLU A 193 -16.88 -10.29 -15.44
N ASP A 194 -16.94 -9.98 -14.14
CA ASP A 194 -16.98 -8.62 -13.62
C ASP A 194 -15.61 -7.90 -13.62
N PHE A 195 -14.51 -8.61 -13.83
CA PHE A 195 -13.17 -8.04 -13.70
C PHE A 195 -12.94 -6.77 -14.54
N PRO A 196 -13.30 -6.71 -15.85
CA PRO A 196 -13.08 -5.51 -16.64
C PRO A 196 -13.86 -4.29 -16.13
N ARG A 197 -15.08 -4.51 -15.63
CA ARG A 197 -15.93 -3.48 -15.04
C ARG A 197 -15.38 -3.03 -13.69
N LEU A 198 -15.13 -3.98 -12.77
CA LEU A 198 -14.61 -3.69 -11.45
C LEU A 198 -13.23 -3.04 -11.47
N ALA A 199 -12.35 -3.42 -12.40
CA ALA A 199 -11.06 -2.76 -12.57
C ALA A 199 -11.21 -1.26 -12.84
N LYS A 200 -12.14 -0.88 -13.72
CA LYS A 200 -12.43 0.53 -14.04
C LYS A 200 -13.06 1.26 -12.86
N GLU A 201 -14.00 0.63 -12.15
CA GLU A 201 -14.65 1.23 -10.98
C GLU A 201 -13.65 1.44 -9.84
N ILE A 202 -12.81 0.45 -9.52
CA ILE A 202 -11.76 0.56 -8.50
C ILE A 202 -10.73 1.62 -8.90
N GLN A 203 -10.36 1.71 -10.17
CA GLN A 203 -9.46 2.74 -10.68
C GLN A 203 -10.04 4.14 -10.49
N ALA A 204 -11.30 4.33 -10.85
CA ALA A 204 -12.00 5.60 -10.65
C ALA A 204 -12.04 5.97 -9.16
N GLU A 205 -12.32 5.01 -8.28
CA GLU A 205 -12.39 5.23 -6.84
C GLU A 205 -11.03 5.54 -6.23
N LEU A 206 -9.95 4.86 -6.66
CA LEU A 206 -8.58 5.18 -6.25
C LEU A 206 -8.17 6.60 -6.65
N ASN A 207 -8.56 7.04 -7.86
CA ASN A 207 -8.33 8.41 -8.31
C ASN A 207 -9.13 9.40 -7.44
N ARG A 208 -10.42 9.13 -7.21
CA ARG A 208 -11.27 9.95 -6.34
C ARG A 208 -10.68 10.10 -4.93
N CYS A 209 -10.27 8.98 -4.31
CA CYS A 209 -9.61 9.01 -3.00
C CYS A 209 -8.32 9.83 -3.02
N SER A 210 -7.52 9.70 -4.07
CA SER A 210 -6.27 10.46 -4.21
C SER A 210 -6.53 11.96 -4.33
N ASP A 211 -7.51 12.36 -5.13
CA ASP A 211 -7.89 13.76 -5.34
C ASP A 211 -8.49 14.36 -4.06
N GLU A 212 -9.33 13.59 -3.38
CA GLU A 212 -9.93 13.98 -2.09
C GLU A 212 -8.88 14.17 -1.01
N SER A 213 -7.90 13.24 -0.92
CA SER A 213 -6.75 13.39 -0.01
C SER A 213 -5.96 14.66 -0.28
N GLU A 214 -5.68 14.97 -1.55
CA GLU A 214 -4.98 16.21 -1.95
C GLU A 214 -5.81 17.45 -1.60
N MET A 215 -7.13 17.44 -1.85
CA MET A 215 -8.04 18.52 -1.51
C MET A 215 -8.02 18.79 0.00
N PHE A 216 -8.19 17.75 0.83
CA PHE A 216 -8.14 17.89 2.29
C PHE A 216 -6.75 18.32 2.76
N CYS A 217 -5.69 17.78 2.17
CA CYS A 217 -4.33 18.13 2.52
C CYS A 217 -4.01 19.62 2.28
N ASN A 218 -4.64 20.24 1.27
CA ASN A 218 -4.41 21.65 0.90
C ASN A 218 -5.29 22.64 1.70
N LYS A 219 -6.31 22.20 2.45
CA LYS A 219 -7.12 23.08 3.31
C LYS A 219 -6.27 23.63 4.48
N LYS A 220 -6.31 24.96 4.69
CA LYS A 220 -5.52 25.66 5.71
C LYS A 220 -5.98 25.36 7.15
N HIS A 221 -7.25 25.10 7.37
CA HIS A 221 -7.81 24.72 8.68
C HIS A 221 -8.50 23.36 8.57
N PHE A 222 -8.00 22.40 9.34
CA PHE A 222 -8.70 21.15 9.62
C PHE A 222 -9.42 21.30 10.95
N ASP A 223 -10.72 21.15 10.92
CA ASP A 223 -11.50 20.92 12.14
C ASP A 223 -11.23 19.47 12.56
N SER A 224 -10.64 19.29 13.73
CA SER A 224 -10.22 17.98 14.26
C SER A 224 -11.39 17.07 14.68
N THR A 225 -12.61 17.46 14.38
CA THR A 225 -13.83 16.76 14.78
C THR A 225 -14.36 15.75 13.76
N GLN A 226 -13.66 15.54 12.62
CA GLN A 226 -14.09 14.61 11.56
C GLN A 226 -13.08 13.46 11.31
N GLY A 227 -12.37 13.01 12.34
CA GLY A 227 -11.41 11.89 12.25
C GLY A 227 -11.79 10.72 13.13
#